data_c7afb34ba04f7181fc7ef05e658c92cd
#
_entry.id   c7afb34ba04f7181fc7ef05e658c92cd
#
_cell.length_a   1.000
_cell.length_b   1.000
_cell.length_c   1.000
_cell.angle_alpha   90.00
_cell.angle_beta   90.00
_cell.angle_gamma   90.00
#
_symmetry.space_group_name_H-M   'P 1'
#
loop_
_entity.id
_entity.type
_entity.pdbx_description
1 polymer ?
#
loop_
_entity_poly.entity_id
_entity_poly.type
_entity_poly.pdbx_seq_one_letter_code
_entity_poly.pdbx_strand_id
1 'polypeptide(L)'
;MKALVYTGIETLELRDVPDPSPAKDECLVRVESVGICGSDMHAFLGHDDRRPAPIILGHEVAGVVESGQHLGARVTVNPLVTCGACRYCVAGQDNLCPQRQIISMQPREGGFAQKITIPERNLVVLDDSLDFDQAALAEPIACGWHAARVAKQHISGRTATSALVFGGGAIGMGAALSFSFSS
;
A
#
# COMPACT_ATOMS: atom_id res chain seq x y z
N MET A 1 9.52 -3.38 -19.37
CA MET A 1 9.74 -2.30 -18.40
C MET A 1 10.94 -2.59 -17.51
N LYS A 2 11.52 -1.56 -16.86
CA LYS A 2 12.54 -1.76 -15.80
C LYS A 2 11.87 -2.06 -14.47
N ALA A 3 12.44 -3.00 -13.72
CA ALA A 3 12.01 -3.33 -12.35
C ALA A 3 13.22 -3.68 -11.49
N LEU A 4 13.15 -3.34 -10.21
CA LEU A 4 14.10 -3.75 -9.20
C LEU A 4 13.59 -5.04 -8.55
N VAL A 5 14.16 -6.16 -8.94
CA VAL A 5 13.71 -7.50 -8.53
C VAL A 5 14.51 -7.98 -7.33
N TYR A 6 13.83 -8.33 -6.27
CA TYR A 6 14.43 -9.08 -5.16
C TYR A 6 14.69 -10.52 -5.61
N THR A 7 15.95 -10.92 -5.68
CA THR A 7 16.37 -12.22 -6.21
C THR A 7 16.91 -13.17 -5.16
N GLY A 8 17.08 -12.70 -3.95
CA GLY A 8 17.57 -13.48 -2.81
C GLY A 8 17.98 -12.55 -1.67
N ILE A 9 18.36 -13.15 -0.54
CA ILE A 9 18.75 -12.41 0.66
C ILE A 9 19.82 -11.37 0.30
N GLU A 10 19.58 -10.12 0.70
CA GLU A 10 20.43 -8.95 0.46
C GLU A 10 20.75 -8.69 -1.02
N THR A 11 19.92 -9.20 -1.94
CA THR A 11 20.17 -9.08 -3.38
C THR A 11 18.97 -8.51 -4.12
N LEU A 12 19.18 -7.33 -4.71
CA LEU A 12 18.25 -6.68 -5.64
C LEU A 12 18.93 -6.49 -6.99
N GLU A 13 18.22 -6.79 -8.07
CA GLU A 13 18.73 -6.64 -9.42
C GLU A 13 17.81 -5.76 -10.26
N LEU A 14 18.37 -4.77 -10.94
CA LEU A 14 17.63 -4.02 -11.95
C LEU A 14 17.54 -4.88 -13.22
N ARG A 15 16.33 -5.29 -13.57
CA ARG A 15 16.04 -6.17 -14.71
C ARG A 15 15.08 -5.53 -15.70
N ASP A 16 15.21 -5.94 -16.95
CA ASP A 16 14.16 -5.78 -17.94
C ASP A 16 13.18 -6.93 -17.77
N VAL A 17 11.92 -6.61 -17.47
CA VAL A 17 10.82 -7.57 -17.32
C VAL A 17 9.70 -7.21 -18.28
N PRO A 18 8.83 -8.15 -18.68
CA PRO A 18 7.64 -7.83 -19.48
C PRO A 18 6.79 -6.75 -18.81
N ASP A 19 6.16 -5.89 -19.59
CA ASP A 19 5.14 -4.98 -19.08
C ASP A 19 3.97 -5.82 -18.53
N PRO A 20 3.43 -5.48 -17.35
CA PRO A 20 2.30 -6.20 -16.80
C PRO A 20 1.02 -5.91 -17.62
N SER A 21 0.19 -6.93 -17.78
CA SER A 21 -1.09 -6.81 -18.47
C SER A 21 -2.23 -6.80 -17.44
N PRO A 22 -3.06 -5.74 -17.40
CA PRO A 22 -4.17 -5.68 -16.46
C PRO A 22 -5.19 -6.77 -16.76
N ALA A 23 -5.69 -7.44 -15.71
CA ALA A 23 -6.82 -8.36 -15.80
C ALA A 23 -8.14 -7.59 -15.96
N LYS A 24 -9.24 -8.33 -16.08
CA LYS A 24 -10.57 -7.70 -16.07
C LYS A 24 -10.75 -6.89 -14.78
N ASP A 25 -11.29 -5.69 -14.90
CA ASP A 25 -11.50 -4.73 -13.80
C ASP A 25 -10.21 -4.21 -13.14
N GLU A 26 -9.06 -4.43 -13.78
CA GLU A 26 -7.79 -3.82 -13.39
C GLU A 26 -7.36 -2.73 -14.38
N CYS A 27 -6.54 -1.84 -13.90
CA CYS A 27 -5.88 -0.82 -14.71
C CYS A 27 -4.35 -0.94 -14.60
N LEU A 28 -3.67 -0.31 -15.54
CA LEU A 28 -2.23 -0.11 -15.55
C LEU A 28 -1.93 1.25 -14.92
N VAL A 29 -1.03 1.25 -13.95
CA VAL A 29 -0.53 2.48 -13.32
C VAL A 29 0.96 2.61 -13.60
N ARG A 30 1.37 3.73 -14.20
CA ARG A 30 2.76 4.13 -14.31
C ARG A 30 3.20 4.70 -12.97
N VAL A 31 4.20 4.09 -12.36
CA VAL A 31 4.72 4.46 -11.04
C VAL A 31 5.58 5.72 -11.18
N GLU A 32 5.27 6.73 -10.39
CA GLU A 32 6.04 7.98 -10.28
C GLU A 32 6.84 8.06 -8.99
N SER A 33 6.26 7.54 -7.90
CA SER A 33 6.92 7.45 -6.61
C SER A 33 6.50 6.18 -5.87
N VAL A 34 7.44 5.59 -5.15
CA VAL A 34 7.19 4.40 -4.33
C VAL A 34 8.02 4.48 -3.05
N GLY A 35 7.36 4.35 -1.90
CA GLY A 35 8.00 4.32 -0.60
C GLY A 35 8.66 2.96 -0.31
N ILE A 36 9.64 2.96 0.59
CA ILE A 36 10.31 1.76 1.10
C ILE A 36 9.80 1.51 2.51
N CYS A 37 8.97 0.48 2.67
CA CYS A 37 8.46 0.05 3.96
C CYS A 37 9.50 -0.78 4.75
N GLY A 38 9.40 -0.77 6.06
CA GLY A 38 10.18 -1.69 6.90
C GLY A 38 9.95 -3.16 6.56
N SER A 39 8.78 -3.52 6.03
CA SER A 39 8.49 -4.88 5.57
C SER A 39 9.25 -5.27 4.29
N ASP A 40 9.58 -4.30 3.42
CA ASP A 40 10.46 -4.55 2.27
C ASP A 40 11.88 -4.82 2.74
N MET A 41 12.35 -4.10 3.77
CA MET A 41 13.64 -4.36 4.41
C MET A 41 13.69 -5.73 5.08
N HIS A 42 12.60 -6.17 5.75
CA HIS A 42 12.52 -7.52 6.30
C HIS A 42 12.61 -8.60 5.22
N ALA A 43 11.93 -8.40 4.09
CA ALA A 43 12.05 -9.31 2.93
C ALA A 43 13.47 -9.33 2.39
N PHE A 44 14.08 -8.16 2.17
CA PHE A 44 15.45 -8.03 1.67
C PHE A 44 16.46 -8.77 2.56
N LEU A 45 16.30 -8.68 3.87
CA LEU A 45 17.16 -9.37 4.86
C LEU A 45 16.82 -10.86 5.06
N GLY A 46 15.84 -11.41 4.34
CA GLY A 46 15.43 -12.81 4.46
C GLY A 46 14.62 -13.12 5.72
N HIS A 47 13.99 -12.11 6.33
CA HIS A 47 13.21 -12.27 7.56
C HIS A 47 11.69 -12.32 7.29
N ASP A 48 11.24 -12.44 6.04
CA ASP A 48 9.81 -12.54 5.68
C ASP A 48 9.55 -13.65 4.67
N ASP A 49 9.22 -14.84 5.15
CA ASP A 49 8.89 -16.02 4.33
C ASP A 49 7.66 -15.81 3.41
N ARG A 50 6.87 -14.77 3.62
CA ARG A 50 5.71 -14.46 2.77
C ARG A 50 6.11 -13.82 1.43
N ARG A 51 7.36 -13.40 1.30
CA ARG A 51 7.92 -12.76 0.10
C ARG A 51 9.11 -13.57 -0.43
N PRO A 52 8.88 -14.81 -0.91
CA PRO A 52 9.96 -15.60 -1.48
C PRO A 52 10.49 -14.97 -2.76
N ALA A 53 11.80 -14.99 -2.94
CA ALA A 53 12.43 -14.56 -4.19
C ALA A 53 12.14 -15.58 -5.34
N PRO A 54 12.03 -15.14 -6.62
CA PRO A 54 12.11 -13.76 -7.05
C PRO A 54 10.75 -13.04 -6.92
N ILE A 55 10.77 -11.75 -6.57
CA ILE A 55 9.58 -10.89 -6.54
C ILE A 55 9.99 -9.41 -6.66
N ILE A 56 9.11 -8.58 -7.21
CA ILE A 56 9.24 -7.13 -7.13
C ILE A 56 8.58 -6.66 -5.83
N LEU A 57 9.34 -5.96 -4.98
CA LEU A 57 8.86 -5.41 -3.72
C LEU A 57 8.23 -4.03 -3.92
N GLY A 58 7.85 -3.35 -2.80
CA GLY A 58 7.26 -2.02 -2.79
C GLY A 58 5.74 -2.03 -2.88
N HIS A 59 5.07 -1.38 -1.92
CA HIS A 59 3.60 -1.33 -1.85
C HIS A 59 3.04 0.04 -1.44
N GLU A 60 3.89 1.03 -1.29
CA GLU A 60 3.56 2.42 -1.01
C GLU A 60 3.65 3.23 -2.31
N VAL A 61 2.66 3.12 -3.21
CA VAL A 61 2.74 3.53 -4.61
C VAL A 61 1.89 4.75 -4.90
N ALA A 62 2.47 5.69 -5.64
CA ALA A 62 1.75 6.78 -6.30
C ALA A 62 2.16 6.87 -7.78
N GLY A 63 1.23 7.27 -8.65
CA GLY A 63 1.50 7.32 -10.08
C GLY A 63 0.34 7.83 -10.92
N VAL A 64 0.40 7.55 -12.21
CA VAL A 64 -0.59 7.97 -13.21
C VAL A 64 -1.21 6.74 -13.86
N VAL A 65 -2.53 6.74 -13.97
CA VAL A 65 -3.27 5.65 -14.62
C VAL A 65 -3.05 5.70 -16.12
N GLU A 66 -2.57 4.59 -16.71
CA GLU A 66 -2.32 4.43 -18.15
C GLU A 66 -3.39 3.63 -18.90
N SER A 67 -4.34 3.00 -18.18
CA SER A 67 -5.48 2.30 -18.83
C SER A 67 -6.69 2.25 -17.90
N GLY A 68 -7.89 1.97 -18.44
CA GLY A 68 -9.12 1.83 -17.68
C GLY A 68 -9.93 3.11 -17.58
N GLN A 69 -10.88 3.15 -16.64
CA GLN A 69 -11.86 4.25 -16.53
C GLN A 69 -11.25 5.56 -16.04
N HIS A 70 -10.15 5.47 -15.29
CA HIS A 70 -9.46 6.62 -14.71
C HIS A 70 -8.21 7.04 -15.49
N LEU A 71 -8.16 6.76 -16.80
CA LEU A 71 -7.02 7.10 -17.66
C LEU A 71 -6.56 8.55 -17.45
N GLY A 72 -5.26 8.73 -17.20
CA GLY A 72 -4.63 10.02 -16.97
C GLY A 72 -4.76 10.56 -15.53
N ALA A 73 -5.56 9.93 -14.68
CA ALA A 73 -5.69 10.36 -13.30
C ALA A 73 -4.39 10.14 -12.49
N ARG A 74 -4.08 11.11 -11.64
CA ARG A 74 -3.04 11.00 -10.62
C ARG A 74 -3.61 10.25 -9.42
N VAL A 75 -2.94 9.22 -8.96
CA VAL A 75 -3.47 8.32 -7.94
C VAL A 75 -2.41 7.90 -6.92
N THR A 76 -2.87 7.58 -5.71
CA THR A 76 -2.17 6.63 -4.84
C THR A 76 -2.96 5.32 -4.81
N VAL A 77 -2.31 4.25 -4.39
CA VAL A 77 -2.85 2.89 -4.50
C VAL A 77 -3.06 2.29 -3.12
N ASN A 78 -4.28 1.79 -2.86
CA ASN A 78 -4.48 0.89 -1.73
C ASN A 78 -3.89 -0.48 -2.10
N PRO A 79 -2.81 -0.94 -1.44
CA PRO A 79 -2.13 -2.18 -1.80
C PRO A 79 -2.94 -3.45 -1.49
N LEU A 80 -4.00 -3.34 -0.68
CA LEU A 80 -4.82 -4.46 -0.25
C LEU A 80 -5.93 -4.75 -1.25
N VAL A 81 -5.76 -5.78 -2.06
CA VAL A 81 -6.77 -6.27 -3.01
C VAL A 81 -7.61 -7.34 -2.33
N THR A 82 -8.92 -7.11 -2.25
CA THR A 82 -9.87 -8.00 -1.57
C THR A 82 -10.92 -8.54 -2.54
N CYS A 83 -11.70 -9.56 -2.15
CA CYS A 83 -12.72 -10.13 -3.03
C CYS A 83 -13.97 -9.23 -3.19
N GLY A 84 -14.20 -8.31 -2.26
CA GLY A 84 -15.37 -7.42 -2.26
C GLY A 84 -16.71 -8.06 -1.91
N ALA A 85 -16.79 -9.40 -1.79
CA ALA A 85 -18.06 -10.12 -1.68
C ALA A 85 -18.21 -10.96 -0.40
N CYS A 86 -17.13 -11.26 0.32
CA CYS A 86 -17.21 -12.04 1.55
C CYS A 86 -17.81 -11.22 2.72
N ARG A 87 -18.22 -11.92 3.78
CA ARG A 87 -18.81 -11.29 4.96
C ARG A 87 -17.96 -10.14 5.54
N TYR A 88 -16.64 -10.25 5.46
CA TYR A 88 -15.73 -9.22 5.98
C TYR A 88 -15.70 -7.99 5.08
N CYS A 89 -15.60 -8.17 3.75
CA CYS A 89 -15.62 -7.06 2.80
C CYS A 89 -16.97 -6.30 2.86
N VAL A 90 -18.09 -7.03 2.91
CA VAL A 90 -19.42 -6.42 3.03
C VAL A 90 -19.58 -5.64 4.35
N ALA A 91 -18.90 -6.08 5.42
CA ALA A 91 -18.89 -5.41 6.71
C ALA A 91 -17.85 -4.28 6.84
N GLY A 92 -17.11 -3.95 5.76
CA GLY A 92 -16.04 -2.93 5.80
C GLY A 92 -14.80 -3.37 6.61
N GLN A 93 -14.59 -4.66 6.74
CA GLN A 93 -13.46 -5.29 7.43
C GLN A 93 -12.53 -5.96 6.40
N ASP A 94 -12.17 -5.24 5.35
CA ASP A 94 -11.44 -5.76 4.18
C ASP A 94 -10.11 -6.43 4.55
N ASN A 95 -9.43 -5.94 5.57
CA ASN A 95 -8.20 -6.51 6.11
C ASN A 95 -8.36 -7.95 6.62
N LEU A 96 -9.59 -8.39 6.90
CA LEU A 96 -9.91 -9.76 7.32
C LEU A 96 -10.38 -10.65 6.16
N CYS A 97 -10.37 -10.17 4.93
CA CYS A 97 -10.76 -10.95 3.76
C CYS A 97 -9.87 -12.20 3.62
N PRO A 98 -10.43 -13.42 3.58
CA PRO A 98 -9.62 -14.66 3.45
C PRO A 98 -8.99 -14.80 2.06
N GLN A 99 -9.48 -14.06 1.07
CA GLN A 99 -8.97 -14.06 -0.31
C GLN A 99 -8.15 -12.79 -0.61
N ARG A 100 -7.71 -12.07 0.42
CA ARG A 100 -6.92 -10.86 0.22
C ARG A 100 -5.59 -11.17 -0.44
N GLN A 101 -5.19 -10.29 -1.34
CA GLN A 101 -3.86 -10.22 -1.94
C GLN A 101 -3.26 -8.86 -1.61
N ILE A 102 -1.96 -8.77 -1.57
CA ILE A 102 -1.24 -7.53 -1.32
C ILE A 102 -0.19 -7.39 -2.41
N ILE A 103 -0.06 -6.21 -3.01
CA ILE A 103 1.06 -5.96 -3.93
C ILE A 103 2.38 -6.12 -3.17
N SER A 104 3.42 -6.55 -3.85
CA SER A 104 4.69 -7.02 -3.27
C SER A 104 4.62 -8.34 -2.48
N MET A 105 3.56 -9.13 -2.67
CA MET A 105 3.42 -10.49 -2.16
C MET A 105 2.78 -11.36 -3.23
N GLN A 106 3.31 -12.57 -3.46
CA GLN A 106 2.72 -13.48 -4.45
C GLN A 106 1.20 -13.64 -4.24
N PRO A 107 0.40 -13.61 -5.30
CA PRO A 107 0.75 -13.61 -6.72
C PRO A 107 0.94 -12.19 -7.33
N ARG A 108 1.04 -11.11 -6.53
CA ARG A 108 1.13 -9.75 -7.03
C ARG A 108 2.52 -9.17 -6.88
N GLU A 109 3.05 -8.69 -8.00
CA GLU A 109 4.28 -7.93 -8.03
C GLU A 109 4.09 -6.54 -7.40
N GLY A 110 5.17 -5.95 -6.88
CA GLY A 110 5.17 -4.65 -6.23
C GLY A 110 5.55 -3.48 -7.12
N GLY A 111 5.66 -2.31 -6.48
CA GLY A 111 5.85 -1.02 -7.13
C GLY A 111 7.30 -0.62 -7.38
N PHE A 112 8.31 -1.42 -7.01
CA PHE A 112 9.70 -1.12 -7.41
C PHE A 112 9.90 -1.44 -8.89
N ALA A 113 9.01 -0.93 -9.73
CA ALA A 113 8.95 -1.11 -11.17
C ALA A 113 8.37 0.15 -11.83
N GLN A 114 8.53 0.27 -13.14
CA GLN A 114 7.97 1.40 -13.88
C GLN A 114 6.43 1.35 -13.95
N LYS A 115 5.83 0.16 -13.86
CA LYS A 115 4.37 -0.03 -13.96
C LYS A 115 3.90 -1.16 -13.06
N ILE A 116 2.65 -1.02 -12.55
CA ILE A 116 1.93 -2.08 -11.85
C ILE A 116 0.51 -2.23 -12.40
N THR A 117 -0.11 -3.39 -12.16
CA THR A 117 -1.56 -3.56 -12.34
C THR A 117 -2.27 -3.63 -11.00
N ILE A 118 -3.45 -3.04 -10.94
CA ILE A 118 -4.25 -2.97 -9.72
C ILE A 118 -5.74 -2.87 -10.09
N PRO A 119 -6.69 -3.47 -9.33
CA PRO A 119 -8.10 -3.21 -9.54
C PRO A 119 -8.45 -1.72 -9.40
N GLU A 120 -9.29 -1.20 -10.30
CA GLU A 120 -9.64 0.22 -10.32
C GLU A 120 -10.22 0.72 -8.98
N ARG A 121 -10.93 -0.14 -8.24
CA ARG A 121 -11.45 0.19 -6.91
C ARG A 121 -10.38 0.44 -5.84
N ASN A 122 -9.13 0.06 -6.11
CA ASN A 122 -8.00 0.27 -5.24
C ASN A 122 -7.30 1.63 -5.48
N LEU A 123 -7.75 2.38 -6.49
CA LEU A 123 -7.23 3.70 -6.79
C LEU A 123 -7.85 4.76 -5.86
N VAL A 124 -7.01 5.65 -5.38
CA VAL A 124 -7.43 6.88 -4.69
C VAL A 124 -6.92 8.05 -5.51
N VAL A 125 -7.86 8.77 -6.14
CA VAL A 125 -7.52 9.94 -6.98
C VAL A 125 -6.98 11.06 -6.09
N LEU A 126 -5.87 11.65 -6.51
CA LEU A 126 -5.18 12.71 -5.80
C LEU A 126 -5.75 14.08 -6.14
N ASP A 127 -5.71 14.98 -5.17
CA ASP A 127 -5.81 16.40 -5.41
C ASP A 127 -4.55 16.91 -6.15
N ASP A 128 -4.72 17.90 -7.03
CA ASP A 128 -3.62 18.44 -7.85
C ASP A 128 -2.52 19.12 -7.02
N SER A 129 -2.82 19.52 -5.78
CA SER A 129 -1.85 20.14 -4.86
C SER A 129 -0.85 19.15 -4.26
N LEU A 130 -1.15 17.83 -4.29
CA LEU A 130 -0.25 16.81 -3.76
C LEU A 130 0.76 16.37 -4.82
N ASP A 131 2.03 16.30 -4.48
CA ASP A 131 3.02 15.62 -5.31
C ASP A 131 2.99 14.09 -5.11
N PHE A 132 3.68 13.35 -5.97
CA PHE A 132 3.66 11.89 -5.90
C PHE A 132 4.45 11.35 -4.71
N ASP A 133 5.47 12.04 -4.24
CA ASP A 133 6.25 11.63 -3.08
C ASP A 133 5.40 11.74 -1.80
N GLN A 134 4.64 12.83 -1.67
CA GLN A 134 3.65 12.97 -0.60
C GLN A 134 2.55 11.91 -0.70
N ALA A 135 2.07 11.64 -1.91
CA ALA A 135 1.00 10.67 -2.14
C ALA A 135 1.43 9.22 -1.85
N ALA A 136 2.70 8.87 -2.06
CA ALA A 136 3.23 7.56 -1.69
C ALA A 136 3.20 7.32 -0.16
N LEU A 137 3.23 8.38 0.65
CA LEU A 137 3.10 8.29 2.12
C LEU A 137 1.66 7.98 2.59
N ALA A 138 0.67 7.97 1.70
CA ALA A 138 -0.72 7.72 2.08
C ALA A 138 -0.90 6.33 2.71
N GLU A 139 -0.18 5.32 2.23
CA GLU A 139 -0.27 3.95 2.76
C GLU A 139 0.22 3.87 4.21
N PRO A 140 1.46 4.25 4.58
CA PRO A 140 1.92 4.18 5.95
C PRO A 140 1.12 5.10 6.89
N ILE A 141 0.68 6.28 6.42
CA ILE A 141 -0.21 7.16 7.19
C ILE A 141 -1.55 6.46 7.47
N ALA A 142 -2.15 5.79 6.47
CA ALA A 142 -3.40 5.07 6.62
C ALA A 142 -3.29 3.92 7.65
N CYS A 143 -2.15 3.24 7.72
CA CYS A 143 -1.89 2.24 8.75
C CYS A 143 -1.94 2.84 10.17
N GLY A 144 -1.25 3.95 10.39
CA GLY A 144 -1.28 4.68 11.66
C GLY A 144 -2.68 5.21 11.99
N TRP A 145 -3.39 5.77 11.00
CA TRP A 145 -4.76 6.24 11.12
C TRP A 145 -5.72 5.11 11.53
N HIS A 146 -5.61 3.96 10.87
CA HIS A 146 -6.42 2.78 11.21
C HIS A 146 -6.17 2.33 12.65
N ALA A 147 -4.93 2.25 13.09
CA ALA A 147 -4.59 1.87 14.46
C ALA A 147 -5.22 2.84 15.49
N ALA A 148 -5.13 4.15 15.26
CA ALA A 148 -5.74 5.15 16.12
C ALA A 148 -7.27 5.04 16.12
N ARG A 149 -7.91 4.79 14.96
CA ARG A 149 -9.36 4.58 14.85
C ARG A 149 -9.82 3.36 15.66
N VAL A 150 -9.10 2.24 15.57
CA VAL A 150 -9.41 1.03 16.35
C VAL A 150 -9.25 1.31 17.85
N ALA A 151 -8.17 1.98 18.27
CA ALA A 151 -7.98 2.35 19.66
C ALA A 151 -9.14 3.20 20.20
N LYS A 152 -9.60 4.21 19.46
CA LYS A 152 -10.73 5.06 19.82
C LYS A 152 -12.03 4.26 20.01
N GLN A 153 -12.30 3.25 19.21
CA GLN A 153 -13.47 2.39 19.35
C GLN A 153 -13.47 1.61 20.69
N HIS A 154 -12.28 1.23 21.17
CA HIS A 154 -12.15 0.47 22.42
C HIS A 154 -12.18 1.33 23.69
N ILE A 155 -12.00 2.64 23.56
CA ILE A 155 -12.10 3.60 24.67
C ILE A 155 -13.42 4.35 24.68
N SER A 156 -14.35 4.05 23.77
CA SER A 156 -15.68 4.67 23.71
C SER A 156 -16.41 4.56 25.06
N GLY A 157 -16.94 5.69 25.54
CA GLY A 157 -17.53 5.79 26.87
C GLY A 157 -16.55 6.12 28.01
N ARG A 158 -15.25 6.26 27.73
CA ARG A 158 -14.23 6.75 28.66
C ARG A 158 -13.65 8.05 28.12
N THR A 159 -13.49 9.04 28.99
CA THR A 159 -12.83 10.30 28.60
C THR A 159 -11.33 10.08 28.60
N ALA A 160 -10.75 9.76 27.43
CA ALA A 160 -9.31 9.77 27.27
C ALA A 160 -8.87 11.19 26.89
N THR A 161 -8.03 11.80 27.69
CA THR A 161 -7.51 13.16 27.46
C THR A 161 -6.12 13.20 26.87
N SER A 162 -5.47 12.04 26.77
CA SER A 162 -4.11 11.92 26.23
C SER A 162 -3.87 10.54 25.61
N ALA A 163 -2.99 10.49 24.61
CA ALA A 163 -2.47 9.26 24.01
C ALA A 163 -0.95 9.32 23.95
N LEU A 164 -0.30 8.18 24.18
CA LEU A 164 1.14 8.02 24.04
C LEU A 164 1.43 7.07 22.88
N VAL A 165 2.25 7.53 21.94
CA VAL A 165 2.70 6.74 20.79
C VAL A 165 4.17 6.39 20.98
N PHE A 166 4.49 5.09 21.03
CA PHE A 166 5.86 4.61 21.06
C PHE A 166 6.37 4.37 19.63
N GLY A 167 7.44 5.05 19.26
CA GLY A 167 8.05 5.00 17.93
C GLY A 167 7.63 6.18 17.04
N GLY A 168 8.62 6.93 16.56
CA GLY A 168 8.45 8.12 15.70
C GLY A 168 8.65 7.85 14.21
N GLY A 169 8.53 6.59 13.75
CA GLY A 169 8.53 6.25 12.32
C GLY A 169 7.20 6.61 11.63
N ALA A 170 7.10 6.36 10.33
CA ALA A 170 5.94 6.75 9.50
C ALA A 170 4.60 6.31 10.10
N ILE A 171 4.48 5.08 10.60
CA ILE A 171 3.27 4.56 11.22
C ILE A 171 2.94 5.30 12.54
N GLY A 172 3.94 5.52 13.40
CA GLY A 172 3.75 6.25 14.66
C GLY A 172 3.36 7.71 14.44
N MET A 173 3.97 8.36 13.46
CA MET A 173 3.60 9.72 13.03
C MET A 173 2.17 9.77 12.50
N GLY A 174 1.77 8.82 11.65
CA GLY A 174 0.39 8.71 11.15
C GLY A 174 -0.63 8.51 12.27
N ALA A 175 -0.31 7.69 13.28
CA ALA A 175 -1.17 7.50 14.46
C ALA A 175 -1.28 8.78 15.30
N ALA A 176 -0.18 9.48 15.55
CA ALA A 176 -0.17 10.74 16.30
C ALA A 176 -0.99 11.82 15.59
N LEU A 177 -0.83 11.98 14.28
CA LEU A 177 -1.63 12.89 13.46
C LEU A 177 -3.11 12.57 13.55
N SER A 178 -3.51 11.29 13.49
CA SER A 178 -4.90 10.86 13.59
C SER A 178 -5.55 11.25 14.93
N PHE A 179 -4.81 11.26 16.02
CA PHE A 179 -5.32 11.73 17.30
C PHE A 179 -5.51 13.26 17.32
N SER A 180 -4.65 14.02 16.62
CA SER A 180 -4.72 15.48 16.54
C SER A 180 -5.89 15.98 15.70
N PHE A 181 -6.25 15.30 14.62
CA PHE A 181 -7.34 15.70 13.70
C PHE A 181 -8.74 15.30 14.17
N SER A 182 -8.88 14.60 15.29
CA SER A 182 -10.17 14.05 15.75
C SER A 182 -10.67 14.71 17.03
N SER A 183 -10.16 15.88 17.36
CA SER A 183 -10.61 16.70 18.50
C SER A 183 -11.67 17.72 18.07
#